data_efb2cdc79dd2315be77e5f10da122492
#
_entry.id   efb2cdc79dd2315be77e5f10da122492
#
_cell.length_a   1.000
_cell.length_b   1.000
_cell.length_c   1.000
_cell.angle_alpha   90.00
_cell.angle_beta   90.00
_cell.angle_gamma   90.00
#
_symmetry.space_group_name_H-M   'P 1'
#
loop_
_entity.id
_entity.type
_entity.pdbx_description
1 polymer ?
#
loop_
_entity_poly.entity_id
_entity_poly.type
_entity_poly.pdbx_seq_one_letter_code
_entity_poly.pdbx_strand_id
1 'polypeptide(L)'
;MMGAVSQQVKKAVGQIRQSFQGIVARGGSDSLQLSGYSNETLQDVELIQQVGFSSHIPEGARVVVIPLQGKTAKSIVVATTAGNIVINADSGETCIYDQFGHSVWLKEDGTHVTGDLFVDGNISSTREVSDKKGSMQEMRDKYNQHTNVNTPQPNPQM
;
A
#
# COMPACT_ATOMS: atom_id res chain seq x y z
N MET A 1 46.60 -10.90 -29.49
CA MET A 1 45.29 -10.25 -29.81
C MET A 1 44.15 -10.62 -28.84
N MET A 2 44.02 -11.86 -28.38
CA MET A 2 42.93 -12.28 -27.41
C MET A 2 42.95 -11.52 -26.07
N GLY A 3 44.11 -11.16 -25.51
CA GLY A 3 44.21 -10.46 -24.23
C GLY A 3 43.65 -9.02 -24.24
N ALA A 4 43.84 -8.29 -25.33
CA ALA A 4 43.37 -6.91 -25.46
C ALA A 4 41.83 -6.83 -25.59
N VAL A 5 41.23 -7.74 -26.35
CA VAL A 5 39.76 -7.84 -26.49
C VAL A 5 39.10 -8.23 -25.13
N SER A 6 39.70 -9.21 -24.45
CA SER A 6 39.22 -9.62 -23.12
C SER A 6 39.31 -8.50 -22.08
N GLN A 7 40.37 -7.67 -22.10
CA GLN A 7 40.49 -6.51 -21.23
C GLN A 7 39.48 -5.41 -21.56
N GLN A 8 39.24 -5.13 -22.85
CA GLN A 8 38.22 -4.16 -23.26
C GLN A 8 36.82 -4.59 -22.89
N VAL A 9 36.48 -5.88 -23.06
CA VAL A 9 35.18 -6.42 -22.64
C VAL A 9 35.02 -6.32 -21.12
N LYS A 10 36.02 -6.69 -20.33
CA LYS A 10 35.98 -6.54 -18.86
C LYS A 10 35.82 -5.08 -18.44
N LYS A 11 36.48 -4.15 -19.10
CA LYS A 11 36.36 -2.72 -18.82
C LYS A 11 34.97 -2.17 -19.20
N ALA A 12 34.42 -2.60 -20.33
CA ALA A 12 33.07 -2.22 -20.75
C ALA A 12 31.98 -2.78 -19.82
N VAL A 13 32.07 -4.06 -19.42
CA VAL A 13 31.16 -4.69 -18.46
C VAL A 13 31.29 -4.05 -17.08
N GLY A 14 32.49 -3.66 -16.64
CA GLY A 14 32.71 -2.97 -15.37
C GLY A 14 32.14 -1.54 -15.33
N GLN A 15 31.79 -0.96 -16.48
CA GLN A 15 31.12 0.36 -16.56
C GLN A 15 29.58 0.26 -16.51
N ILE A 16 29.03 -0.94 -16.65
CA ILE A 16 27.59 -1.17 -16.57
C ILE A 16 27.20 -1.32 -15.10
N ARG A 17 26.44 -0.35 -14.57
CA ARG A 17 25.95 -0.45 -13.21
C ARG A 17 24.86 -1.52 -13.11
N GLN A 18 25.06 -2.45 -12.18
CA GLN A 18 24.09 -3.49 -11.84
C GLN A 18 22.97 -2.94 -10.95
N SER A 19 21.86 -3.66 -10.85
CA SER A 19 20.80 -3.37 -9.87
C SER A 19 21.37 -3.41 -8.46
N PHE A 20 20.89 -2.54 -7.58
CA PHE A 20 21.38 -2.43 -6.22
C PHE A 20 20.26 -2.04 -5.25
N GLN A 21 20.52 -2.17 -3.96
CA GLN A 21 19.66 -1.67 -2.90
C GLN A 21 20.11 -0.27 -2.49
N GLY A 22 19.13 0.62 -2.30
CA GLY A 22 19.34 1.95 -1.76
C GLY A 22 18.46 2.20 -0.52
N ILE A 23 18.75 3.29 0.16
CA ILE A 23 17.95 3.79 1.28
C ILE A 23 17.35 5.13 0.87
N VAL A 24 16.08 5.34 1.14
CA VAL A 24 15.39 6.60 0.89
C VAL A 24 15.93 7.67 1.83
N ALA A 25 16.54 8.71 1.28
CA ALA A 25 17.01 9.89 2.01
C ALA A 25 15.96 11.00 2.05
N ARG A 26 15.12 11.09 1.02
CA ARG A 26 13.91 11.94 0.98
C ARG A 26 12.80 11.16 0.31
N GLY A 27 11.66 11.04 1.03
CA GLY A 27 10.49 10.32 0.58
C GLY A 27 9.70 11.02 -0.52
N GLY A 28 8.84 10.28 -1.19
CA GLY A 28 7.97 10.76 -2.25
C GLY A 28 7.00 9.69 -2.74
N SER A 29 6.10 10.07 -3.65
CA SER A 29 5.12 9.18 -4.29
C SER A 29 5.37 8.96 -5.80
N ASP A 30 6.23 9.75 -6.41
CA ASP A 30 6.60 9.70 -7.84
C ASP A 30 8.11 9.69 -8.05
N SER A 31 8.86 10.37 -7.18
CA SER A 31 10.31 10.41 -7.22
C SER A 31 10.91 10.40 -5.82
N LEU A 32 12.13 9.88 -5.69
CA LEU A 32 12.82 9.68 -4.43
C LEU A 32 14.24 10.23 -4.50
N GLN A 33 14.75 10.73 -3.38
CA GLN A 33 16.17 10.90 -3.17
C GLN A 33 16.72 9.68 -2.44
N LEU A 34 17.79 9.09 -2.95
CA LEU A 34 18.35 7.86 -2.43
C LEU A 34 19.80 8.04 -1.98
N SER A 35 20.16 7.37 -0.91
CA SER A 35 21.54 7.07 -0.56
C SER A 35 21.92 5.72 -1.16
N GLY A 36 22.91 5.73 -2.05
CA GLY A 36 23.49 4.55 -2.69
C GLY A 36 24.78 4.09 -2.01
N TYR A 37 25.60 3.33 -2.75
CA TYR A 37 26.91 2.87 -2.25
C TYR A 37 27.88 4.03 -2.08
N SER A 38 28.77 3.92 -1.08
CA SER A 38 29.85 4.87 -0.84
C SER A 38 29.41 6.32 -0.65
N ASN A 39 28.30 6.54 0.04
CA ASN A 39 27.71 7.87 0.29
C ASN A 39 27.27 8.62 -0.98
N GLU A 40 27.05 7.89 -2.07
CA GLU A 40 26.46 8.46 -3.28
C GLU A 40 25.02 8.90 -3.01
N THR A 41 24.66 10.09 -3.48
CA THR A 41 23.27 10.57 -3.44
C THR A 41 22.69 10.59 -4.86
N LEU A 42 21.60 9.87 -5.07
CA LEU A 42 20.84 9.92 -6.32
C LEU A 42 19.63 10.83 -6.10
N GLN A 43 19.51 11.83 -6.97
CA GLN A 43 18.40 12.79 -6.92
C GLN A 43 17.31 12.38 -7.90
N ASP A 44 16.05 12.64 -7.51
CA ASP A 44 14.87 12.55 -8.35
C ASP A 44 14.76 11.23 -9.14
N VAL A 45 15.05 10.12 -8.44
CA VAL A 45 14.93 8.78 -9.02
C VAL A 45 13.46 8.44 -9.13
N GLU A 46 13.00 8.14 -10.36
CA GLU A 46 11.62 7.79 -10.66
C GLU A 46 11.17 6.55 -9.86
N LEU A 47 10.01 6.65 -9.22
CA LEU A 47 9.37 5.56 -8.51
C LEU A 47 8.26 4.95 -9.39
N ILE A 48 8.45 3.71 -9.81
CA ILE A 48 7.42 2.96 -10.54
C ILE A 48 6.49 2.28 -9.53
N GLN A 49 5.22 2.66 -9.56
CA GLN A 49 4.15 2.03 -8.76
C GLN A 49 3.16 1.29 -9.65
N GLN A 50 2.44 0.33 -9.10
CA GLN A 50 1.41 -0.40 -9.83
C GLN A 50 0.23 0.51 -10.13
N VAL A 51 -0.37 0.37 -11.34
CA VAL A 51 -1.59 1.12 -11.69
C VAL A 51 -2.70 0.84 -10.68
N GLY A 52 -3.32 1.91 -10.18
CA GLY A 52 -4.35 1.83 -9.15
C GLY A 52 -3.82 1.84 -7.71
N PHE A 53 -2.50 1.83 -7.51
CA PHE A 53 -1.87 2.01 -6.20
C PHE A 53 -0.98 3.24 -6.21
N SER A 54 -1.08 4.06 -5.19
CA SER A 54 -0.19 5.18 -4.95
C SER A 54 0.13 5.24 -3.46
N SER A 55 1.40 5.21 -3.11
CA SER A 55 1.86 5.34 -1.74
C SER A 55 3.04 6.30 -1.66
N HIS A 56 3.11 7.05 -0.57
CA HIS A 56 4.27 7.86 -0.24
C HIS A 56 5.31 6.98 0.45
N ILE A 57 6.49 6.86 -0.15
CA ILE A 57 7.58 6.07 0.42
C ILE A 57 8.30 6.91 1.46
N PRO A 58 8.37 6.46 2.74
CA PRO A 58 8.97 7.23 3.80
C PRO A 58 10.51 7.22 3.71
N GLU A 59 11.13 8.22 4.36
CA GLU A 59 12.56 8.23 4.63
C GLU A 59 12.97 6.98 5.43
N GLY A 60 14.17 6.45 5.15
CA GLY A 60 14.68 5.22 5.76
C GLY A 60 14.18 3.92 5.13
N ALA A 61 13.21 3.97 4.22
CA ALA A 61 12.76 2.79 3.48
C ALA A 61 13.90 2.23 2.61
N ARG A 62 13.96 0.90 2.49
CA ARG A 62 14.85 0.24 1.54
C ARG A 62 14.18 0.11 0.18
N VAL A 63 14.95 0.28 -0.87
CA VAL A 63 14.46 0.23 -2.24
C VAL A 63 15.34 -0.63 -3.13
N VAL A 64 14.76 -1.19 -4.18
CA VAL A 64 15.49 -1.84 -5.27
C VAL A 64 15.57 -0.87 -6.44
N VAL A 65 16.79 -0.55 -6.83
CA VAL A 65 17.13 0.40 -7.90
C VAL A 65 17.63 -0.34 -9.11
N ILE A 66 17.06 -0.05 -10.27
CA ILE A 66 17.47 -0.59 -11.56
C ILE A 66 18.03 0.54 -12.44
N PRO A 67 19.33 0.58 -12.71
CA PRO A 67 19.90 1.51 -13.67
C PRO A 67 19.54 1.09 -15.09
N LEU A 68 18.74 1.89 -15.78
CA LEU A 68 18.37 1.62 -17.16
C LEU A 68 19.59 1.81 -18.06
N GLN A 69 19.84 0.85 -18.97
CA GLN A 69 21.01 0.81 -19.84
C GLN A 69 22.34 0.89 -19.07
N GLY A 70 22.36 0.46 -17.81
CA GLY A 70 23.55 0.51 -16.96
C GLY A 70 23.97 1.92 -16.51
N LYS A 71 23.12 2.93 -16.69
CA LYS A 71 23.43 4.33 -16.37
C LYS A 71 22.73 4.77 -15.09
N THR A 72 23.51 5.23 -14.11
CA THR A 72 22.99 5.76 -12.84
C THR A 72 21.98 6.90 -13.02
N ALA A 73 22.23 7.81 -13.96
CA ALA A 73 21.36 8.96 -14.23
C ALA A 73 19.98 8.58 -14.81
N LYS A 74 19.76 7.31 -15.16
CA LYS A 74 18.50 6.76 -15.66
C LYS A 74 18.01 5.63 -14.77
N SER A 75 18.22 5.74 -13.47
CA SER A 75 17.76 4.73 -12.52
C SER A 75 16.26 4.88 -12.23
N ILE A 76 15.62 3.75 -11.99
CA ILE A 76 14.24 3.67 -11.51
C ILE A 76 14.18 2.85 -10.24
N VAL A 77 13.19 3.12 -9.39
CA VAL A 77 12.83 2.29 -8.22
C VAL A 77 11.63 1.43 -8.59
N VAL A 78 11.74 0.12 -8.39
CA VAL A 78 10.70 -0.86 -8.76
C VAL A 78 10.12 -1.62 -7.57
N ALA A 79 10.77 -1.57 -6.41
CA ALA A 79 10.30 -2.20 -5.19
C ALA A 79 10.77 -1.41 -3.97
N THR A 80 9.91 -1.36 -2.98
CA THR A 80 10.16 -0.65 -1.72
C THR A 80 9.78 -1.54 -0.55
N THR A 81 10.45 -1.37 0.59
CA THR A 81 10.00 -1.92 1.86
C THR A 81 9.83 -0.79 2.84
N ALA A 82 8.74 -0.76 3.58
CA ALA A 82 8.54 0.23 4.63
C ALA A 82 9.63 0.09 5.70
N GLY A 83 10.35 1.18 6.02
CA GLY A 83 11.48 1.16 6.96
C GLY A 83 11.07 0.67 8.35
N ASN A 84 10.25 1.46 9.06
CA ASN A 84 9.88 1.19 10.46
C ASN A 84 8.49 0.56 10.62
N ILE A 85 7.69 0.48 9.56
CA ILE A 85 6.32 -0.05 9.62
C ILE A 85 6.22 -1.21 8.65
N VAL A 86 6.30 -2.43 9.20
CA VAL A 86 6.13 -3.67 8.45
C VAL A 86 5.00 -4.44 9.10
N ILE A 87 3.91 -4.65 8.35
CA ILE A 87 2.87 -5.62 8.71
C ILE A 87 3.21 -6.93 8.01
N ASN A 88 3.34 -7.99 8.79
CA ASN A 88 3.54 -9.33 8.27
C ASN A 88 2.17 -10.02 8.21
N ALA A 89 1.70 -10.29 7.00
CA ALA A 89 0.51 -11.11 6.79
C ALA A 89 0.85 -12.59 6.97
N ASP A 90 -0.09 -13.35 7.54
CA ASP A 90 0.03 -14.80 7.65
C ASP A 90 -0.24 -15.48 6.30
N SER A 91 -0.03 -16.80 6.24
CA SER A 91 -0.22 -17.55 5.00
C SER A 91 -1.65 -17.44 4.48
N GLY A 92 -1.82 -16.95 3.25
CA GLY A 92 -3.12 -16.74 2.61
C GLY A 92 -3.76 -15.39 2.86
N GLU A 93 -3.19 -14.55 3.70
CA GLU A 93 -3.68 -13.20 3.99
C GLU A 93 -3.09 -12.15 3.04
N THR A 94 -3.81 -11.04 2.89
CA THR A 94 -3.33 -9.84 2.18
C THR A 94 -3.73 -8.59 2.97
N CYS A 95 -2.81 -7.66 3.13
CA CYS A 95 -3.05 -6.42 3.86
C CYS A 95 -2.62 -5.19 3.05
N ILE A 96 -3.50 -4.19 2.96
CA ILE A 96 -3.17 -2.83 2.52
C ILE A 96 -3.20 -1.96 3.78
N TYR A 97 -2.14 -1.21 4.04
CA TYR A 97 -2.01 -0.46 5.28
C TYR A 97 -1.23 0.85 5.08
N ASP A 98 -1.34 1.74 6.05
CA ASP A 98 -0.62 3.00 6.09
C ASP A 98 0.26 3.15 7.36
N GLN A 99 0.96 4.28 7.47
CA GLN A 99 1.80 4.58 8.63
C GLN A 99 1.01 5.05 9.87
N PHE A 100 -0.30 5.28 9.75
CA PHE A 100 -1.16 5.78 10.83
C PHE A 100 -1.90 4.66 11.55
N GLY A 101 -1.76 3.41 11.08
CA GLY A 101 -2.39 2.24 11.67
C GLY A 101 -3.73 1.87 11.05
N HIS A 102 -4.13 2.50 9.95
CA HIS A 102 -5.30 2.08 9.19
C HIS A 102 -4.95 0.91 8.28
N SER A 103 -5.89 -0.01 8.09
CA SER A 103 -5.67 -1.16 7.21
C SER A 103 -6.96 -1.72 6.62
N VAL A 104 -6.83 -2.33 5.45
CA VAL A 104 -7.80 -3.25 4.88
C VAL A 104 -7.13 -4.61 4.79
N TRP A 105 -7.61 -5.56 5.58
CA TRP A 105 -6.98 -6.87 5.75
C TRP A 105 -7.92 -7.98 5.29
N LEU A 106 -7.51 -8.73 4.29
CA LEU A 106 -8.20 -9.93 3.82
C LEU A 106 -7.68 -11.11 4.63
N LYS A 107 -8.55 -11.71 5.45
CA LYS A 107 -8.26 -12.85 6.32
C LYS A 107 -9.18 -14.04 5.99
N GLU A 108 -8.94 -15.19 6.62
CA GLU A 108 -9.75 -16.39 6.44
C GLU A 108 -11.22 -16.17 6.84
N ASP A 109 -11.47 -15.40 7.88
CA ASP A 109 -12.81 -15.10 8.41
C ASP A 109 -13.50 -13.89 7.75
N GLY A 110 -12.81 -13.15 6.86
CA GLY A 110 -13.39 -12.03 6.12
C GLY A 110 -12.43 -10.85 5.90
N THR A 111 -13.02 -9.73 5.49
CA THR A 111 -12.30 -8.48 5.28
C THR A 111 -12.44 -7.59 6.51
N HIS A 112 -11.31 -7.29 7.15
CA HIS A 112 -11.24 -6.41 8.31
C HIS A 112 -10.76 -5.03 7.91
N VAL A 113 -11.50 -4.00 8.30
CA VAL A 113 -11.11 -2.60 8.14
C VAL A 113 -10.77 -2.04 9.51
N THR A 114 -9.55 -1.56 9.69
CA THR A 114 -9.10 -0.87 10.90
C THR A 114 -9.07 0.63 10.63
N GLY A 115 -9.79 1.40 11.44
CA GLY A 115 -10.04 2.83 11.27
C GLY A 115 -11.48 3.11 10.85
N ASP A 116 -11.81 4.40 10.70
CA ASP A 116 -13.13 4.81 10.25
C ASP A 116 -13.27 4.61 8.74
N LEU A 117 -14.46 4.18 8.30
CA LEU A 117 -14.79 4.02 6.89
C LEU A 117 -15.75 5.14 6.45
N PHE A 118 -15.26 6.05 5.59
CA PHE A 118 -16.05 7.09 4.96
C PHE A 118 -16.42 6.66 3.54
N VAL A 119 -17.70 6.73 3.21
CA VAL A 119 -18.23 6.27 1.92
C VAL A 119 -19.03 7.39 1.25
N ASP A 120 -18.56 7.90 0.13
CA ASP A 120 -19.24 8.89 -0.71
C ASP A 120 -20.22 8.23 -1.71
N GLY A 121 -21.00 7.28 -1.24
CA GLY A 121 -21.93 6.53 -2.08
C GLY A 121 -22.83 5.62 -1.28
N ASN A 122 -23.59 4.79 -1.99
CA ASN A 122 -24.48 3.83 -1.35
C ASN A 122 -23.69 2.62 -0.82
N ILE A 123 -24.12 2.08 0.32
CA ILE A 123 -23.68 0.80 0.83
C ILE A 123 -24.83 -0.19 0.65
N SER A 124 -24.58 -1.29 -0.05
CA SER A 124 -25.53 -2.39 -0.21
C SER A 124 -24.97 -3.66 0.40
N SER A 125 -25.78 -4.33 1.20
CA SER A 125 -25.45 -5.63 1.79
C SER A 125 -26.53 -6.64 1.37
N THR A 126 -26.11 -7.83 0.94
CA THR A 126 -27.00 -8.96 0.65
C THR A 126 -27.35 -9.76 1.92
N ARG A 127 -26.68 -9.46 3.01
CA ARG A 127 -26.88 -10.08 4.33
C ARG A 127 -27.13 -9.02 5.38
N GLU A 128 -27.21 -9.45 6.62
CA GLU A 128 -27.45 -8.60 7.77
C GLU A 128 -26.30 -7.61 8.00
N VAL A 129 -26.65 -6.40 8.38
CA VAL A 129 -25.72 -5.39 8.89
C VAL A 129 -26.02 -5.22 10.38
N SER A 130 -24.99 -5.37 11.21
CA SER A 130 -25.13 -5.28 12.65
C SER A 130 -24.05 -4.39 13.27
N ASP A 131 -24.37 -3.81 14.40
CA ASP A 131 -23.46 -3.11 15.29
C ASP A 131 -23.37 -3.80 16.66
N LYS A 132 -22.70 -3.15 17.63
CA LYS A 132 -22.58 -3.68 19.01
C LYS A 132 -23.90 -3.84 19.75
N LYS A 133 -25.02 -3.28 19.26
CA LYS A 133 -26.33 -3.29 19.93
C LYS A 133 -27.33 -4.24 19.29
N GLY A 134 -27.12 -4.63 18.05
CA GLY A 134 -27.98 -5.53 17.31
C GLY A 134 -27.92 -5.32 15.80
N SER A 135 -28.81 -5.98 15.10
CA SER A 135 -28.89 -5.88 13.64
C SER A 135 -29.82 -4.75 13.20
N MET A 136 -29.66 -4.30 11.96
CA MET A 136 -30.60 -3.36 11.33
C MET A 136 -32.02 -3.96 11.25
N GLN A 137 -32.14 -5.28 11.06
CA GLN A 137 -33.44 -5.94 11.03
C GLN A 137 -34.11 -5.89 12.40
N GLU A 138 -33.38 -6.17 13.49
CA GLU A 138 -33.92 -6.03 14.86
C GLU A 138 -34.37 -4.59 15.17
N MET A 139 -33.62 -3.60 14.66
CA MET A 139 -34.00 -2.19 14.81
C MET A 139 -35.32 -1.89 14.09
N ARG A 140 -35.48 -2.37 12.84
CA ARG A 140 -36.76 -2.23 12.09
C ARG A 140 -37.91 -2.92 12.81
N ASP A 141 -37.70 -4.14 13.32
CA ASP A 141 -38.71 -4.89 14.02
C ASP A 141 -39.16 -4.17 15.31
N LYS A 142 -38.22 -3.66 16.08
CA LYS A 142 -38.50 -2.85 17.27
C LYS A 142 -39.28 -1.58 16.94
N TYR A 143 -38.89 -0.89 15.88
CA TYR A 143 -39.58 0.31 15.41
C TYR A 143 -41.03 -0.02 14.96
N ASN A 144 -41.20 -1.06 14.16
CA ASN A 144 -42.50 -1.47 13.66
C ASN A 144 -43.47 -1.95 14.74
N GLN A 145 -42.92 -2.48 15.85
CA GLN A 145 -43.71 -2.92 17.02
C GLN A 145 -43.92 -1.82 18.06
N HIS A 146 -43.21 -0.67 17.90
CA HIS A 146 -43.32 0.41 18.88
C HIS A 146 -44.72 1.01 18.90
N THR A 147 -45.31 1.11 20.08
CA THR A 147 -46.59 1.78 20.33
C THR A 147 -46.46 2.76 21.47
N ASN A 148 -47.06 3.91 21.35
CA ASN A 148 -47.32 4.81 22.49
C ASN A 148 -48.71 4.55 23.05
N VAL A 149 -48.93 4.86 24.34
CA VAL A 149 -50.12 4.50 25.13
C VAL A 149 -51.46 4.80 24.42
N ASN A 150 -51.51 5.72 23.46
CA ASN A 150 -52.72 6.13 22.74
C ASN A 150 -52.55 6.23 21.24
N THR A 151 -51.49 5.66 20.65
CA THR A 151 -51.26 5.73 19.21
C THR A 151 -51.00 4.33 18.63
N PRO A 152 -51.50 4.03 17.43
CA PRO A 152 -51.22 2.76 16.76
C PRO A 152 -49.72 2.64 16.41
N GLN A 153 -49.34 1.46 15.96
CA GLN A 153 -47.98 1.22 15.38
C GLN A 153 -47.65 2.23 14.29
N PRO A 154 -46.34 2.49 14.03
CA PRO A 154 -45.93 3.40 13.00
C PRO A 154 -46.50 3.03 11.63
N ASN A 155 -46.91 4.04 10.85
CA ASN A 155 -47.30 3.89 9.45
C ASN A 155 -46.75 5.08 8.65
N PRO A 156 -45.87 4.89 7.66
CA PRO A 156 -45.42 3.59 7.15
C PRO A 156 -44.44 2.87 8.07
N GLN A 157 -44.40 1.54 7.96
CA GLN A 157 -43.39 0.70 8.60
C GLN A 157 -42.05 0.81 7.82
N MET A 158 -40.94 0.60 8.53
CA MET A 158 -39.57 0.60 7.94
C MET A 158 -39.21 -0.75 7.34
#